data_8a7790caeb9e2f0da442c0d2a7a12abd
#
_entry.id   8a7790caeb9e2f0da442c0d2a7a12abd
#
_cell.length_a   1.000
_cell.length_b   1.000
_cell.length_c   1.000
_cell.angle_alpha   90.00
_cell.angle_beta   90.00
_cell.angle_gamma   90.00
#
_symmetry.space_group_name_H-M   'P 1'
#
loop_
_entity.id
_entity.type
_entity.pdbx_description
1 polymer ?
#
loop_
_entity_poly.entity_id
_entity_poly.type
_entity_poly.pdbx_seq_one_letter_code
_entity_poly.pdbx_strand_id
1 'polypeptide(L)'
;MDKKSLSWILGLGAMAQIAVAAPISISGNDVALKFNPEKGEQRTLVMPDGKTVKYVAYEKIYYVTNVEDSTYQYLNFYVPESALTTEADVPIFFRTYTGGYMAAKAEKPSETDATGRALLEGYAVCISGLRGWNAKVTDQHGKTTFTGRAPAGLVDLKAAIRYLRFNDASMPGNAEKIITDGTSAGGAMSALLGTTGNNSAYEPYLKAMGAADARDDVYASVCYCPITDLNHADMAYEWLYGCTNRKNRQLNDDQDAVSKELAAAYPAYLNSLGLKKADGTPLTDQNYLDYIKHFLIKSAQKAIAEGCVLPDDAGIIYYKSNKWGSSEFVADIDMEQYLNYVVSTQPLKTPPAFDALHVLTDQPTPENQVFGDSEGSSVNFTSFSQRKATGNANAELDGHIQELVRIMNPMNFIQDPNSTNAHYWYIRHGARDRDTSFPVPINLATKLMNAGYEVDFALPWNRPHTGDYNLDDLFDWIKQIL
;
A
#
# COMPACT_ATOMS: atom_id res chain seq x y z
N MET A 1 22.54 22.89 50.49
CA MET A 1 22.73 23.26 49.09
C MET A 1 23.29 22.04 48.37
N ASP A 2 22.41 21.14 47.94
CA ASP A 2 22.78 19.84 47.41
C ASP A 2 22.83 19.86 45.88
N LYS A 3 23.98 19.49 45.35
CA LYS A 3 24.20 19.19 43.96
C LYS A 3 23.69 17.76 43.66
N LYS A 4 22.58 17.60 42.93
CA LYS A 4 22.17 16.31 42.38
C LYS A 4 22.94 16.06 41.08
N SER A 5 23.77 15.03 41.12
CA SER A 5 24.52 14.46 40.03
C SER A 5 23.56 13.75 39.07
N LEU A 6 23.59 14.11 37.78
CA LEU A 6 22.92 13.42 36.70
C LEU A 6 23.84 12.29 36.22
N SER A 7 23.52 11.06 36.56
CA SER A 7 24.21 9.89 36.02
C SER A 7 23.71 9.56 34.61
N TRP A 8 24.61 9.62 33.66
CA TRP A 8 24.40 9.11 32.29
C TRP A 8 24.51 7.59 32.30
N ILE A 9 23.43 6.90 32.06
CA ILE A 9 23.45 5.46 31.76
C ILE A 9 23.81 5.31 30.31
N LEU A 10 25.06 4.92 30.04
CA LEU A 10 25.50 4.39 28.76
C LEU A 10 24.85 3.03 28.56
N GLY A 11 23.77 3.00 27.77
CA GLY A 11 23.22 1.75 27.24
C GLY A 11 24.19 1.17 26.21
N LEU A 12 24.85 0.09 26.54
CA LEU A 12 25.54 -0.78 25.58
C LEU A 12 24.46 -1.37 24.65
N GLY A 13 24.30 -0.77 23.48
CA GLY A 13 23.55 -1.37 22.39
C GLY A 13 24.29 -2.63 21.93
N ALA A 14 23.71 -3.80 22.18
CA ALA A 14 24.13 -5.02 21.52
C ALA A 14 23.96 -4.83 20.02
N MET A 15 25.07 -4.71 19.28
CA MET A 15 25.07 -4.83 17.83
C MET A 15 24.63 -6.25 17.51
N ALA A 16 23.38 -6.43 17.13
CA ALA A 16 22.94 -7.67 16.52
C ALA A 16 23.78 -7.86 15.24
N GLN A 17 24.62 -8.86 15.23
CA GLN A 17 25.29 -9.30 14.01
C GLN A 17 24.20 -9.72 13.04
N ILE A 18 23.97 -8.91 12.00
CA ILE A 18 23.11 -9.27 10.89
C ILE A 18 23.80 -10.43 10.20
N ALA A 19 23.25 -11.62 10.34
CA ALA A 19 23.73 -12.80 9.62
C ALA A 19 23.67 -12.51 8.11
N VAL A 20 24.81 -12.48 7.46
CA VAL A 20 24.92 -12.37 6.01
C VAL A 20 24.34 -13.63 5.42
N ALA A 21 23.17 -13.56 4.82
CA ALA A 21 22.61 -14.67 4.09
C ALA A 21 23.34 -14.76 2.74
N ALA A 22 24.05 -15.87 2.51
CA ALA A 22 24.56 -16.17 1.20
C ALA A 22 23.42 -16.48 0.23
N PRO A 23 23.51 -16.14 -1.06
CA PRO A 23 22.51 -16.51 -2.05
C PRO A 23 22.30 -18.02 -2.02
N ILE A 24 21.07 -18.46 -1.83
CA ILE A 24 20.72 -19.89 -1.88
C ILE A 24 20.25 -20.19 -3.30
N SER A 25 21.07 -20.90 -4.05
CA SER A 25 20.63 -21.48 -5.33
C SER A 25 19.96 -22.82 -5.04
N ILE A 26 18.67 -22.90 -5.25
CA ILE A 26 17.92 -24.15 -5.20
C ILE A 26 18.02 -24.78 -6.58
N SER A 27 18.96 -25.68 -6.77
CA SER A 27 19.17 -26.34 -8.05
C SER A 27 18.15 -27.43 -8.31
N GLY A 28 17.45 -27.34 -9.43
CA GLY A 28 16.52 -28.38 -9.90
C GLY A 28 15.10 -27.84 -10.11
N ASN A 29 14.81 -27.42 -11.30
CA ASN A 29 13.64 -26.67 -11.77
C ASN A 29 12.31 -27.01 -11.01
N ASP A 30 11.29 -27.55 -11.58
CA ASP A 30 9.93 -27.70 -11.03
C ASP A 30 9.81 -28.41 -9.68
N VAL A 31 10.77 -29.23 -9.28
CA VAL A 31 10.70 -29.99 -8.01
C VAL A 31 10.91 -29.10 -6.79
N ALA A 32 11.73 -28.05 -6.92
CA ALA A 32 12.02 -27.14 -5.82
C ALA A 32 10.84 -26.23 -5.45
N LEU A 33 9.91 -25.98 -6.38
CA LEU A 33 8.72 -25.15 -6.17
C LEU A 33 7.49 -25.98 -5.77
N LYS A 34 7.58 -27.31 -5.60
CA LYS A 34 6.45 -28.13 -5.17
C LYS A 34 6.17 -27.95 -3.68
N PHE A 35 4.91 -27.77 -3.36
CA PHE A 35 4.43 -27.76 -2.00
C PHE A 35 4.63 -29.11 -1.33
N ASN A 36 5.06 -29.11 -0.06
CA ASN A 36 5.19 -30.30 0.75
C ASN A 36 4.21 -30.27 1.93
N PRO A 37 3.11 -31.02 1.87
CA PRO A 37 2.09 -31.05 2.92
C PRO A 37 2.59 -31.70 4.24
N GLU A 38 3.69 -32.48 4.21
CA GLU A 38 4.23 -33.12 5.41
C GLU A 38 4.97 -32.14 6.34
N LYS A 39 5.27 -30.93 5.87
CA LYS A 39 5.95 -29.90 6.66
C LYS A 39 5.01 -29.04 7.52
N GLY A 40 3.73 -29.40 7.57
CA GLY A 40 2.74 -28.66 8.35
C GLY A 40 2.88 -28.88 9.85
N GLU A 41 2.81 -27.82 10.62
CA GLU A 41 2.80 -27.83 12.09
C GLU A 41 1.44 -27.34 12.61
N GLN A 42 0.83 -28.13 13.49
CA GLN A 42 -0.42 -27.72 14.15
C GLN A 42 -0.18 -26.59 15.14
N ARG A 43 -1.02 -25.57 15.08
CA ARG A 43 -0.99 -24.40 15.97
C ARG A 43 -2.40 -23.95 16.34
N THR A 44 -2.48 -23.06 17.34
CA THR A 44 -3.72 -22.44 17.78
C THR A 44 -3.50 -20.95 17.93
N LEU A 45 -4.44 -20.14 17.41
CA LEU A 45 -4.53 -18.72 17.63
C LEU A 45 -5.71 -18.42 18.56
N VAL A 46 -5.51 -17.57 19.54
CA VAL A 46 -6.56 -17.14 20.48
C VAL A 46 -6.88 -15.68 20.18
N MET A 47 -8.11 -15.43 19.76
CA MET A 47 -8.60 -14.08 19.44
C MET A 47 -8.87 -13.27 20.72
N PRO A 48 -8.90 -11.92 20.65
CA PRO A 48 -9.15 -11.07 21.82
C PRO A 48 -10.50 -11.34 22.51
N ASP A 49 -11.49 -11.83 21.79
CA ASP A 49 -12.82 -12.19 22.31
C ASP A 49 -12.86 -13.61 22.92
N GLY A 50 -11.72 -14.29 23.01
CA GLY A 50 -11.58 -15.65 23.54
C GLY A 50 -11.88 -16.76 22.57
N LYS A 51 -12.33 -16.46 21.35
CA LYS A 51 -12.45 -17.49 20.30
C LYS A 51 -11.10 -18.05 19.93
N THR A 52 -11.09 -19.32 19.55
CA THR A 52 -9.84 -20.00 19.14
C THR A 52 -10.00 -20.57 17.74
N VAL A 53 -8.94 -20.48 16.95
CA VAL A 53 -8.85 -21.17 15.68
C VAL A 53 -7.62 -22.07 15.68
N LYS A 54 -7.84 -23.35 15.37
CA LYS A 54 -6.77 -24.32 15.13
C LYS A 54 -6.42 -24.29 13.66
N TYR A 55 -5.14 -24.33 13.35
CA TYR A 55 -4.64 -24.25 11.98
C TYR A 55 -3.33 -25.01 11.82
N VAL A 56 -3.00 -25.35 10.57
CA VAL A 56 -1.69 -25.89 10.20
C VAL A 56 -0.86 -24.79 9.58
N ALA A 57 0.36 -24.64 10.06
CA ALA A 57 1.35 -23.67 9.61
C ALA A 57 2.39 -24.32 8.70
N TYR A 58 2.59 -23.75 7.53
CA TYR A 58 3.67 -24.10 6.60
C TYR A 58 4.55 -22.86 6.46
N GLU A 59 5.72 -22.86 7.07
CA GLU A 59 6.56 -21.68 7.15
C GLU A 59 7.83 -21.79 6.33
N LYS A 60 8.36 -20.64 5.91
CA LYS A 60 9.60 -20.48 5.15
C LYS A 60 9.59 -21.24 3.82
N ILE A 61 8.56 -21.07 3.04
CA ILE A 61 8.43 -21.62 1.69
C ILE A 61 9.04 -20.62 0.70
N TYR A 62 10.16 -20.98 0.07
CA TYR A 62 10.72 -20.17 -1.01
C TYR A 62 9.87 -20.30 -2.26
N TYR A 63 9.44 -19.16 -2.81
CA TYR A 63 8.52 -19.12 -3.95
C TYR A 63 9.23 -18.94 -5.31
N VAL A 64 10.58 -18.92 -5.31
CA VAL A 64 11.43 -18.81 -6.50
C VAL A 64 12.60 -19.78 -6.40
N THR A 65 13.17 -20.17 -7.53
CA THR A 65 14.35 -21.06 -7.56
C THR A 65 15.66 -20.32 -7.42
N ASN A 66 15.74 -19.05 -7.88
CA ASN A 66 16.92 -18.19 -7.77
C ASN A 66 16.69 -17.17 -6.64
N VAL A 67 16.86 -17.64 -5.40
CA VAL A 67 16.69 -16.79 -4.21
C VAL A 67 17.90 -15.86 -4.08
N GLU A 68 17.70 -14.56 -4.29
CA GLU A 68 18.72 -13.53 -4.15
C GLU A 68 18.87 -13.09 -2.69
N ASP A 69 17.76 -12.93 -1.97
CA ASP A 69 17.73 -12.60 -0.54
C ASP A 69 16.81 -13.53 0.24
N SER A 70 17.40 -14.54 0.87
CA SER A 70 16.69 -15.56 1.65
C SER A 70 16.06 -15.02 2.94
N THR A 71 16.34 -13.75 3.30
CA THR A 71 15.72 -13.07 4.45
C THR A 71 14.28 -12.69 4.15
N TYR A 72 13.94 -12.44 2.86
CA TYR A 72 12.66 -11.87 2.46
C TYR A 72 11.93 -12.70 1.39
N GLN A 73 12.62 -13.41 0.49
CA GLN A 73 12.00 -14.09 -0.64
C GLN A 73 11.38 -15.45 -0.27
N TYR A 74 10.50 -15.46 0.71
CA TYR A 74 9.72 -16.63 1.12
C TYR A 74 8.33 -16.21 1.56
N LEU A 75 7.41 -17.15 1.56
CA LEU A 75 6.07 -17.00 2.11
C LEU A 75 5.85 -17.98 3.27
N ASN A 76 4.86 -17.64 4.10
CA ASN A 76 4.26 -18.53 5.07
C ASN A 76 2.80 -18.77 4.68
N PHE A 77 2.34 -20.00 4.87
CA PHE A 77 0.99 -20.41 4.50
C PHE A 77 0.30 -21.06 5.68
N TYR A 78 -0.91 -20.64 5.99
CA TYR A 78 -1.64 -21.03 7.17
C TYR A 78 -3.05 -21.48 6.79
N VAL A 79 -3.45 -22.67 7.24
CA VAL A 79 -4.70 -23.28 6.83
C VAL A 79 -5.50 -23.66 8.07
N PRO A 80 -6.69 -23.11 8.31
CA PRO A 80 -7.54 -23.53 9.41
C PRO A 80 -7.97 -24.99 9.25
N GLU A 81 -8.15 -25.72 10.36
CA GLU A 81 -8.50 -27.16 10.31
C GLU A 81 -9.75 -27.43 9.46
N SER A 82 -10.69 -26.49 9.40
CA SER A 82 -11.90 -26.56 8.56
C SER A 82 -11.64 -26.57 7.06
N ALA A 83 -10.46 -26.14 6.62
CA ALA A 83 -10.10 -25.99 5.21
C ALA A 83 -8.89 -26.86 4.79
N LEU A 84 -8.56 -27.90 5.54
CA LEU A 84 -7.36 -28.73 5.30
C LEU A 84 -7.45 -29.66 4.07
N THR A 85 -8.57 -29.70 3.39
CA THR A 85 -8.71 -30.52 2.17
C THR A 85 -8.47 -29.67 0.93
N THR A 86 -7.89 -30.26 -0.12
CA THR A 86 -7.72 -29.58 -1.42
C THR A 86 -9.05 -29.33 -2.14
N GLU A 87 -10.13 -29.92 -1.68
CA GLU A 87 -11.49 -29.74 -2.18
C GLU A 87 -12.20 -28.52 -1.51
N ALA A 88 -11.58 -27.93 -0.48
CA ALA A 88 -12.14 -26.77 0.19
C ALA A 88 -12.10 -25.55 -0.73
N ASP A 89 -13.27 -25.11 -1.19
CA ASP A 89 -13.43 -23.91 -2.03
C ASP A 89 -13.41 -22.62 -1.18
N VAL A 90 -12.32 -22.43 -0.42
CA VAL A 90 -12.12 -21.25 0.42
C VAL A 90 -11.09 -20.33 -0.23
N PRO A 91 -11.25 -18.99 -0.11
CA PRO A 91 -10.29 -18.06 -0.68
C PRO A 91 -8.94 -18.14 0.04
N ILE A 92 -7.91 -17.62 -0.64
CA ILE A 92 -6.60 -17.38 -0.04
C ILE A 92 -6.51 -15.88 0.26
N PHE A 93 -6.50 -15.52 1.54
CA PHE A 93 -6.24 -14.16 2.00
C PHE A 93 -4.72 -13.90 1.97
N PHE A 94 -4.28 -13.06 1.03
CA PHE A 94 -2.87 -12.83 0.72
C PHE A 94 -2.41 -11.49 1.29
N ARG A 95 -1.63 -11.52 2.36
CA ARG A 95 -1.17 -10.34 3.09
C ARG A 95 0.30 -10.01 2.84
N THR A 96 0.61 -8.71 2.74
CA THR A 96 1.97 -8.18 2.83
C THR A 96 2.06 -7.07 3.88
N TYR A 97 3.19 -7.04 4.62
CA TYR A 97 3.41 -6.08 5.70
C TYR A 97 4.41 -4.97 5.34
N THR A 98 4.69 -4.73 4.07
CA THR A 98 5.58 -3.64 3.68
C THR A 98 5.01 -2.28 4.05
N GLY A 99 5.81 -1.45 4.73
CA GLY A 99 5.53 -0.05 5.00
C GLY A 99 6.65 0.81 4.41
N GLY A 100 6.34 1.98 3.82
CA GLY A 100 7.33 2.86 3.17
C GLY A 100 8.16 2.14 2.10
N TYR A 101 7.60 1.15 1.42
CA TYR A 101 8.28 0.31 0.42
C TYR A 101 9.54 -0.41 0.94
N MET A 102 9.66 -0.59 2.25
CA MET A 102 10.73 -1.36 2.87
C MET A 102 10.51 -2.86 2.69
N ALA A 103 11.60 -3.62 2.80
CA ALA A 103 11.54 -5.07 2.85
C ALA A 103 10.72 -5.53 4.07
N ALA A 104 9.91 -6.55 3.86
CA ALA A 104 9.11 -7.17 4.91
C ALA A 104 9.27 -8.69 4.89
N LYS A 105 9.37 -9.29 6.07
CA LYS A 105 9.36 -10.74 6.23
C LYS A 105 7.94 -11.27 6.15
N ALA A 106 7.80 -12.55 5.83
CA ALA A 106 6.57 -13.25 6.05
C ALA A 106 6.40 -13.47 7.56
N GLU A 107 5.43 -12.79 8.12
CA GLU A 107 5.11 -12.86 9.56
C GLU A 107 4.14 -14.02 9.86
N LYS A 108 3.74 -14.15 11.13
CA LYS A 108 2.71 -15.08 11.58
C LYS A 108 1.36 -14.35 11.61
N PRO A 109 0.23 -15.10 11.53
CA PRO A 109 -1.08 -14.50 11.72
C PRO A 109 -1.18 -13.84 13.09
N SER A 110 -1.79 -12.66 13.12
CA SER A 110 -2.01 -11.90 14.33
C SER A 110 -3.47 -11.94 14.75
N GLU A 111 -3.72 -12.11 16.03
CA GLU A 111 -5.05 -12.05 16.61
C GLU A 111 -5.71 -10.66 16.54
N THR A 112 -4.93 -9.62 16.19
CA THR A 112 -5.39 -8.22 16.18
C THR A 112 -5.54 -7.62 14.79
N ASP A 113 -5.23 -8.38 13.73
CA ASP A 113 -5.32 -7.89 12.34
C ASP A 113 -6.18 -8.79 11.44
N ALA A 114 -6.24 -8.46 10.17
CA ALA A 114 -7.05 -9.16 9.19
C ALA A 114 -6.63 -10.63 8.99
N THR A 115 -5.38 -11.00 9.28
CA THR A 115 -4.89 -12.38 9.05
C THR A 115 -5.48 -13.37 10.06
N GLY A 116 -5.54 -12.99 11.34
CA GLY A 116 -6.21 -13.79 12.36
C GLY A 116 -7.71 -13.88 12.12
N ARG A 117 -8.34 -12.76 11.69
CA ARG A 117 -9.75 -12.76 11.33
C ARG A 117 -10.03 -13.67 10.12
N ALA A 118 -9.18 -13.66 9.09
CA ALA A 118 -9.32 -14.54 7.93
C ALA A 118 -9.28 -16.04 8.33
N LEU A 119 -8.33 -16.43 9.19
CA LEU A 119 -8.30 -17.79 9.75
C LEU A 119 -9.58 -18.13 10.52
N LEU A 120 -10.10 -17.20 11.33
CA LEU A 120 -11.34 -17.42 12.09
C LEU A 120 -12.57 -17.60 11.18
N GLU A 121 -12.59 -16.91 10.02
CA GLU A 121 -13.63 -17.04 8.99
C GLU A 121 -13.47 -18.33 8.15
N GLY A 122 -12.41 -19.12 8.39
CA GLY A 122 -12.17 -20.38 7.68
C GLY A 122 -11.37 -20.23 6.39
N TYR A 123 -10.74 -19.08 6.14
CA TYR A 123 -9.95 -18.84 4.92
C TYR A 123 -8.51 -19.30 5.10
N ALA A 124 -7.90 -19.78 4.01
CA ALA A 124 -6.46 -19.97 3.97
C ALA A 124 -5.76 -18.59 3.97
N VAL A 125 -4.63 -18.48 4.66
CA VAL A 125 -3.89 -17.22 4.78
C VAL A 125 -2.48 -17.43 4.25
N CYS A 126 -2.09 -16.63 3.28
CA CYS A 126 -0.72 -16.50 2.81
C CYS A 126 -0.14 -15.16 3.26
N ILE A 127 0.96 -15.20 3.99
CA ILE A 127 1.73 -13.99 4.32
C ILE A 127 3.04 -14.06 3.55
N SER A 128 3.24 -13.13 2.60
CA SER A 128 4.43 -13.12 1.76
C SER A 128 5.44 -12.10 2.24
N GLY A 129 6.68 -12.55 2.38
CA GLY A 129 7.83 -11.65 2.44
C GLY A 129 8.14 -11.08 1.06
N LEU A 130 8.79 -9.92 1.03
CA LEU A 130 9.23 -9.25 -0.18
C LEU A 130 10.46 -8.40 0.10
N ARG A 131 11.32 -8.25 -0.91
CA ARG A 131 12.43 -7.28 -0.88
C ARG A 131 11.88 -5.86 -0.99
N GLY A 132 12.55 -4.92 -0.37
CA GLY A 132 12.24 -3.49 -0.46
C GLY A 132 13.52 -2.68 -0.58
N TRP A 133 13.43 -1.39 -0.70
CA TRP A 133 14.58 -0.52 -0.98
C TRP A 133 15.74 -0.68 0.01
N ASN A 134 15.50 -1.13 1.23
CA ASN A 134 16.50 -1.36 2.28
C ASN A 134 17.02 -2.81 2.31
N ALA A 135 16.49 -3.73 1.48
CA ALA A 135 17.01 -5.08 1.35
C ALA A 135 18.40 -5.06 0.71
N LYS A 136 19.34 -5.75 1.32
CA LYS A 136 20.71 -5.81 0.84
C LYS A 136 21.39 -7.10 1.23
N VAL A 137 22.24 -7.59 0.37
CA VAL A 137 23.14 -8.72 0.61
C VAL A 137 24.58 -8.27 0.49
N THR A 138 25.47 -8.85 1.29
CA THR A 138 26.90 -8.59 1.21
C THR A 138 27.58 -9.90 0.86
N ASP A 139 28.38 -9.90 -0.20
CA ASP A 139 29.09 -11.09 -0.64
C ASP A 139 30.33 -11.37 0.23
N GLN A 140 31.00 -12.49 -0.06
CA GLN A 140 32.22 -12.93 0.66
C GLN A 140 33.41 -11.97 0.49
N HIS A 141 33.34 -11.04 -0.46
CA HIS A 141 34.36 -10.02 -0.72
C HIS A 141 34.02 -8.68 -0.06
N GLY A 142 32.90 -8.59 0.67
CA GLY A 142 32.44 -7.40 1.36
C GLY A 142 31.69 -6.41 0.45
N LYS A 143 31.37 -6.77 -0.80
CA LYS A 143 30.55 -5.94 -1.67
C LYS A 143 29.09 -6.07 -1.27
N THR A 144 28.47 -4.93 -0.95
CA THR A 144 27.05 -4.83 -0.66
C THR A 144 26.27 -4.48 -1.93
N THR A 145 25.17 -5.22 -2.17
CA THR A 145 24.23 -4.98 -3.28
C THR A 145 22.83 -4.81 -2.70
N PHE A 146 22.15 -3.75 -3.11
CA PHE A 146 20.75 -3.53 -2.75
C PHE A 146 19.85 -4.34 -3.70
N THR A 147 19.10 -5.28 -3.15
CA THR A 147 18.39 -6.29 -3.92
C THR A 147 16.90 -5.96 -4.15
N GLY A 148 16.39 -4.93 -3.45
CA GLY A 148 14.95 -4.64 -3.38
C GLY A 148 14.54 -3.32 -4.03
N ARG A 149 15.31 -2.78 -4.98
CA ARG A 149 14.90 -1.62 -5.80
C ARG A 149 13.75 -1.99 -6.72
N ALA A 150 12.97 -1.00 -7.15
CA ALA A 150 11.84 -1.23 -8.05
C ALA A 150 12.28 -2.04 -9.30
N PRO A 151 11.47 -3.00 -9.75
CA PRO A 151 10.17 -3.42 -9.23
C PRO A 151 10.24 -4.65 -8.29
N ALA A 152 11.40 -4.94 -7.65
CA ALA A 152 11.70 -6.19 -6.97
C ALA A 152 10.61 -6.63 -5.97
N GLY A 153 10.12 -5.73 -5.12
CA GLY A 153 9.09 -6.08 -4.14
C GLY A 153 7.77 -6.53 -4.79
N LEU A 154 7.34 -5.86 -5.85
CA LEU A 154 6.14 -6.26 -6.59
C LEU A 154 6.34 -7.63 -7.27
N VAL A 155 7.51 -7.84 -7.87
CA VAL A 155 7.82 -9.08 -8.58
C VAL A 155 7.94 -10.26 -7.60
N ASP A 156 8.44 -10.03 -6.39
CA ASP A 156 8.44 -11.01 -5.31
C ASP A 156 7.01 -11.48 -4.97
N LEU A 157 6.07 -10.52 -4.80
CA LEU A 157 4.67 -10.84 -4.52
C LEU A 157 3.98 -11.56 -5.70
N LYS A 158 4.26 -11.15 -6.95
CA LYS A 158 3.77 -11.86 -8.15
C LYS A 158 4.30 -13.29 -8.20
N ALA A 159 5.57 -13.50 -7.88
CA ALA A 159 6.16 -14.83 -7.83
C ALA A 159 5.52 -15.70 -6.72
N ALA A 160 5.19 -15.12 -5.56
CA ALA A 160 4.46 -15.81 -4.51
C ALA A 160 3.05 -16.24 -4.97
N ILE A 161 2.33 -15.38 -5.69
CA ILE A 161 1.02 -15.72 -6.27
C ILE A 161 1.17 -16.85 -7.31
N ARG A 162 2.18 -16.78 -8.19
CA ARG A 162 2.49 -17.86 -9.14
C ARG A 162 2.77 -19.20 -8.42
N TYR A 163 3.49 -19.15 -7.30
CA TYR A 163 3.74 -20.34 -6.49
C TYR A 163 2.43 -20.95 -5.97
N LEU A 164 1.53 -20.15 -5.41
CA LEU A 164 0.22 -20.62 -4.93
C LEU A 164 -0.58 -21.27 -6.07
N ARG A 165 -0.64 -20.62 -7.22
CA ARG A 165 -1.38 -21.10 -8.38
C ARG A 165 -0.77 -22.35 -9.00
N PHE A 166 0.54 -22.45 -9.04
CA PHE A 166 1.27 -23.63 -9.51
C PHE A 166 0.99 -24.87 -8.64
N ASN A 167 0.77 -24.65 -7.34
CA ASN A 167 0.54 -25.72 -6.38
C ASN A 167 -0.95 -25.89 -6.01
N ASP A 168 -1.88 -25.24 -6.66
CA ASP A 168 -3.30 -25.21 -6.32
C ASP A 168 -3.90 -26.62 -6.16
N ALA A 169 -3.55 -27.55 -7.04
CA ALA A 169 -4.00 -28.96 -6.95
C ALA A 169 -3.45 -29.75 -5.74
N SER A 170 -2.47 -29.21 -5.02
CA SER A 170 -1.79 -29.87 -3.88
C SER A 170 -1.82 -29.04 -2.60
N MET A 171 -2.25 -27.80 -2.66
CA MET A 171 -2.40 -26.90 -1.52
C MET A 171 -3.88 -26.75 -1.17
N PRO A 172 -4.23 -26.68 0.11
CA PRO A 172 -5.57 -26.29 0.53
C PRO A 172 -5.89 -24.83 0.14
N GLY A 173 -7.17 -24.56 -0.08
CA GLY A 173 -7.65 -23.25 -0.55
C GLY A 173 -7.72 -23.19 -2.08
N ASN A 174 -8.36 -22.15 -2.59
CA ASN A 174 -8.58 -21.95 -4.03
C ASN A 174 -7.74 -20.78 -4.53
N ALA A 175 -6.69 -21.07 -5.32
CA ALA A 175 -5.81 -20.04 -5.87
C ALA A 175 -6.48 -19.20 -6.99
N GLU A 176 -7.68 -19.55 -7.47
CA GLU A 176 -8.49 -18.68 -8.31
C GLU A 176 -9.18 -17.56 -7.51
N LYS A 177 -9.25 -17.70 -6.16
CA LYS A 177 -9.86 -16.75 -5.23
C LYS A 177 -8.82 -16.10 -4.31
N ILE A 178 -7.72 -15.61 -4.87
CA ILE A 178 -6.71 -14.85 -4.10
C ILE A 178 -7.21 -13.44 -3.87
N ILE A 179 -7.29 -13.04 -2.59
CA ILE A 179 -7.66 -11.70 -2.14
C ILE A 179 -6.42 -11.05 -1.54
N THR A 180 -5.86 -10.07 -2.22
CA THR A 180 -4.68 -9.35 -1.72
C THR A 180 -5.07 -8.31 -0.68
N ASP A 181 -4.21 -8.09 0.31
CA ASP A 181 -4.43 -7.12 1.38
C ASP A 181 -3.13 -6.43 1.81
N GLY A 182 -3.20 -5.12 1.99
CA GLY A 182 -2.08 -4.33 2.45
C GLY A 182 -2.43 -2.90 2.85
N THR A 183 -1.52 -2.29 3.61
CA THR A 183 -1.66 -0.93 4.15
C THR A 183 -0.51 -0.06 3.67
N SER A 184 -0.75 1.22 3.33
CA SER A 184 0.30 2.17 2.92
C SER A 184 1.00 1.72 1.64
N ALA A 185 2.32 1.54 1.66
CA ALA A 185 3.05 0.90 0.56
C ALA A 185 2.54 -0.52 0.28
N GLY A 186 2.12 -1.28 1.32
CA GLY A 186 1.44 -2.57 1.16
C GLY A 186 0.11 -2.43 0.43
N GLY A 187 -0.66 -1.37 0.70
CA GLY A 187 -1.86 -1.03 -0.04
C GLY A 187 -1.57 -0.70 -1.51
N ALA A 188 -0.46 -0.01 -1.78
CA ALA A 188 0.02 0.22 -3.14
C ALA A 188 0.42 -1.08 -3.85
N MET A 189 1.11 -1.99 -3.15
CA MET A 189 1.42 -3.32 -3.69
C MET A 189 0.16 -4.13 -3.99
N SER A 190 -0.84 -4.09 -3.09
CA SER A 190 -2.14 -4.73 -3.35
C SER A 190 -2.83 -4.12 -4.59
N ALA A 191 -2.81 -2.79 -4.75
CA ALA A 191 -3.34 -2.12 -5.93
C ALA A 191 -2.60 -2.52 -7.22
N LEU A 192 -1.27 -2.62 -7.17
CA LEU A 192 -0.46 -3.08 -8.29
C LEU A 192 -0.76 -4.54 -8.65
N LEU A 193 -0.84 -5.44 -7.67
CA LEU A 193 -1.22 -6.84 -7.92
C LEU A 193 -2.60 -6.92 -8.58
N GLY A 194 -3.56 -6.12 -8.09
CA GLY A 194 -4.91 -6.07 -8.66
C GLY A 194 -5.00 -5.50 -10.07
N THR A 195 -4.04 -4.66 -10.50
CA THR A 195 -4.08 -4.03 -11.84
C THR A 195 -3.12 -4.64 -12.85
N THR A 196 -2.10 -5.37 -12.41
CA THR A 196 -1.00 -5.82 -13.30
C THR A 196 -0.96 -7.33 -13.53
N GLY A 197 -2.03 -8.05 -13.21
CA GLY A 197 -2.07 -9.50 -13.38
C GLY A 197 -1.67 -9.91 -14.80
N ASN A 198 -0.78 -10.88 -14.90
CA ASN A 198 -0.29 -11.48 -16.16
C ASN A 198 0.38 -10.49 -17.15
N ASN A 199 0.71 -9.27 -16.72
CA ASN A 199 1.30 -8.29 -17.63
C ASN A 199 2.76 -8.65 -17.96
N SER A 200 3.06 -8.68 -19.25
CA SER A 200 4.37 -9.10 -19.78
C SER A 200 5.54 -8.19 -19.39
N ALA A 201 5.28 -6.95 -18.92
CA ALA A 201 6.34 -6.05 -18.45
C ALA A 201 7.14 -6.63 -17.27
N TYR A 202 6.56 -7.56 -16.51
CA TYR A 202 7.21 -8.19 -15.36
C TYR A 202 7.87 -9.53 -15.68
N GLU A 203 7.60 -10.12 -16.84
CA GLU A 203 8.14 -11.45 -17.23
C GLU A 203 9.67 -11.54 -17.18
N PRO A 204 10.45 -10.53 -17.64
CA PRO A 204 11.91 -10.62 -17.55
C PRO A 204 12.42 -10.79 -16.12
N TYR A 205 11.79 -10.11 -15.16
CA TYR A 205 12.15 -10.18 -13.74
C TYR A 205 11.72 -11.53 -13.13
N LEU A 206 10.48 -11.95 -13.38
CA LEU A 206 9.94 -13.23 -12.89
C LEU A 206 10.74 -14.41 -13.40
N LYS A 207 11.12 -14.40 -14.67
CA LYS A 207 11.96 -15.43 -15.28
C LYS A 207 13.38 -15.44 -14.70
N ALA A 208 13.97 -14.26 -14.49
CA ALA A 208 15.32 -14.16 -13.91
C ALA A 208 15.40 -14.74 -12.49
N MET A 209 14.36 -14.55 -11.68
CA MET A 209 14.30 -15.11 -10.33
C MET A 209 13.82 -16.57 -10.28
N GLY A 210 13.46 -17.17 -11.41
CA GLY A 210 12.96 -18.54 -11.46
C GLY A 210 11.61 -18.72 -10.79
N ALA A 211 10.68 -17.79 -11.01
CA ALA A 211 9.30 -17.91 -10.57
C ALA A 211 8.58 -19.08 -11.29
N ALA A 212 7.55 -19.64 -10.68
CA ALA A 212 6.75 -20.70 -11.28
C ALA A 212 6.09 -20.22 -12.59
N ASP A 213 5.96 -21.12 -13.55
CA ASP A 213 5.24 -20.88 -14.80
C ASP A 213 3.73 -21.00 -14.55
N ALA A 214 3.14 -19.93 -14.05
CA ALA A 214 1.73 -19.81 -13.73
C ALA A 214 1.25 -18.37 -13.87
N ARG A 215 -0.06 -18.13 -13.83
CA ARG A 215 -0.68 -16.80 -13.82
C ARG A 215 -0.46 -16.10 -12.47
N ASP A 216 -0.47 -14.76 -12.48
CA ASP A 216 -0.34 -13.94 -11.28
C ASP A 216 -1.44 -12.90 -11.10
N ASP A 217 -2.57 -13.06 -11.78
CA ASP A 217 -3.78 -12.29 -11.55
C ASP A 217 -4.44 -12.66 -10.20
N VAL A 218 -5.21 -11.74 -9.65
CA VAL A 218 -5.88 -11.92 -8.37
C VAL A 218 -7.38 -11.66 -8.49
N TYR A 219 -8.16 -12.26 -7.60
CA TYR A 219 -9.63 -12.17 -7.60
C TYR A 219 -10.11 -10.82 -7.09
N ALA A 220 -9.55 -10.38 -5.96
CA ALA A 220 -9.91 -9.13 -5.32
C ALA A 220 -8.69 -8.43 -4.71
N SER A 221 -8.79 -7.11 -4.53
CA SER A 221 -7.72 -6.30 -3.95
C SER A 221 -8.25 -5.42 -2.82
N VAL A 222 -7.65 -5.58 -1.63
CA VAL A 222 -7.93 -4.77 -0.44
C VAL A 222 -6.79 -3.80 -0.23
N CYS A 223 -7.08 -2.49 -0.27
CA CYS A 223 -6.09 -1.42 -0.21
C CYS A 223 -6.44 -0.44 0.92
N TYR A 224 -5.73 -0.52 2.03
CA TYR A 224 -5.81 0.49 3.08
C TYR A 224 -4.79 1.60 2.80
N CYS A 225 -5.26 2.85 2.74
CA CYS A 225 -4.48 4.07 2.52
C CYS A 225 -3.35 3.89 1.48
N PRO A 226 -3.66 3.40 0.25
CA PRO A 226 -2.66 3.06 -0.73
C PRO A 226 -1.87 4.30 -1.18
N ILE A 227 -0.54 4.24 -1.10
CA ILE A 227 0.36 5.27 -1.60
C ILE A 227 0.75 4.89 -3.03
N THR A 228 -0.06 5.30 -3.99
CA THR A 228 0.08 5.01 -5.42
C THR A 228 0.33 6.28 -6.23
N ASP A 229 0.49 6.15 -7.54
CA ASP A 229 0.63 7.29 -8.46
C ASP A 229 1.74 8.26 -8.03
N LEU A 230 2.89 7.70 -7.64
CA LEU A 230 3.98 8.42 -7.00
C LEU A 230 4.50 9.60 -7.81
N ASN A 231 4.51 9.48 -9.14
CA ASN A 231 4.94 10.54 -10.05
C ASN A 231 3.99 11.75 -10.10
N HIS A 232 2.80 11.65 -9.52
CA HIS A 232 1.85 12.76 -9.39
C HIS A 232 1.47 13.04 -7.92
N ALA A 233 1.98 12.24 -6.98
CA ALA A 233 1.61 12.34 -5.57
C ALA A 233 2.00 13.69 -4.95
N ASP A 234 3.16 14.25 -5.33
CA ASP A 234 3.61 15.55 -4.83
C ASP A 234 2.67 16.69 -5.22
N MET A 235 2.28 16.75 -6.50
CA MET A 235 1.36 17.79 -6.96
C MET A 235 -0.04 17.63 -6.35
N ALA A 236 -0.51 16.41 -6.18
CA ALA A 236 -1.79 16.13 -5.52
C ALA A 236 -1.76 16.51 -4.03
N TYR A 237 -0.62 16.30 -3.38
CA TYR A 237 -0.40 16.64 -1.97
C TYR A 237 -0.42 18.15 -1.74
N GLU A 238 0.34 18.89 -2.56
CA GLU A 238 0.42 20.34 -2.44
C GLU A 238 -0.88 21.03 -2.90
N TRP A 239 -1.57 20.50 -3.88
CA TRP A 239 -2.88 21.01 -4.30
C TRP A 239 -3.91 20.95 -3.17
N LEU A 240 -3.94 19.82 -2.43
CA LEU A 240 -4.90 19.68 -1.33
C LEU A 240 -4.48 20.42 -0.08
N TYR A 241 -3.23 20.25 0.36
CA TYR A 241 -2.76 20.73 1.66
C TYR A 241 -2.03 22.08 1.62
N GLY A 242 -1.65 22.57 0.46
CA GLY A 242 -0.90 23.82 0.33
C GLY A 242 -1.63 25.04 0.92
N CYS A 243 -2.96 25.03 0.96
CA CYS A 243 -3.75 26.08 1.61
C CYS A 243 -3.52 26.16 3.14
N THR A 244 -3.01 25.09 3.76
CA THR A 244 -2.74 25.05 5.22
C THR A 244 -1.31 25.46 5.60
N ASN A 245 -0.42 25.73 4.63
CA ASN A 245 1.01 25.94 4.85
C ASN A 245 1.32 26.98 5.93
N ARG A 246 0.65 28.14 5.90
CA ARG A 246 0.91 29.23 6.84
C ARG A 246 0.66 28.89 8.30
N LYS A 247 -0.21 27.92 8.58
CA LYS A 247 -0.58 27.50 9.94
C LYS A 247 0.20 26.27 10.41
N ASN A 248 0.54 25.37 9.49
CA ASN A 248 0.95 24.00 9.82
C ASN A 248 2.34 23.61 9.33
N ARG A 249 2.99 24.46 8.52
CA ARG A 249 4.38 24.28 8.08
C ARG A 249 5.16 25.58 8.23
N GLN A 250 6.44 25.46 8.63
CA GLN A 250 7.41 26.54 8.56
C GLN A 250 8.26 26.31 7.31
N LEU A 251 7.78 26.79 6.17
CA LEU A 251 8.48 26.70 4.89
C LEU A 251 9.40 27.92 4.71
N ASN A 252 10.59 27.70 4.18
CA ASN A 252 11.39 28.78 3.61
C ASN A 252 10.83 29.22 2.25
N ASP A 253 11.37 30.29 1.67
CA ASP A 253 10.86 30.86 0.41
C ASP A 253 10.94 29.89 -0.76
N ASP A 254 11.99 29.06 -0.83
CA ASP A 254 12.16 28.03 -1.88
C ASP A 254 11.14 26.91 -1.73
N GLN A 255 10.92 26.44 -0.53
CA GLN A 255 9.91 25.40 -0.25
C GLN A 255 8.48 25.89 -0.51
N ASP A 256 8.18 27.15 -0.18
CA ASP A 256 6.87 27.75 -0.47
C ASP A 256 6.66 27.91 -1.99
N ALA A 257 7.71 28.28 -2.72
CA ALA A 257 7.67 28.36 -4.18
C ALA A 257 7.43 26.98 -4.81
N VAL A 258 8.15 25.93 -4.33
CA VAL A 258 7.96 24.54 -4.78
C VAL A 258 6.54 24.05 -4.50
N SER A 259 6.01 24.30 -3.30
CA SER A 259 4.64 23.95 -2.95
C SER A 259 3.62 24.56 -3.91
N LYS A 260 3.76 25.85 -4.22
CA LYS A 260 2.87 26.56 -5.15
C LYS A 260 2.96 26.04 -6.59
N GLU A 261 4.17 25.75 -7.07
CA GLU A 261 4.37 25.22 -8.42
C GLU A 261 3.74 23.82 -8.56
N LEU A 262 3.94 22.95 -7.58
CA LEU A 262 3.34 21.61 -7.54
C LEU A 262 1.82 21.67 -7.48
N ALA A 263 1.26 22.52 -6.60
CA ALA A 263 -0.18 22.72 -6.50
C ALA A 263 -0.79 23.22 -7.83
N ALA A 264 -0.11 24.13 -8.51
CA ALA A 264 -0.56 24.68 -9.79
C ALA A 264 -0.49 23.65 -10.95
N ALA A 265 0.33 22.61 -10.84
CA ALA A 265 0.46 21.56 -11.85
C ALA A 265 -0.65 20.49 -11.78
N TYR A 266 -1.24 20.26 -10.60
CA TYR A 266 -2.21 19.20 -10.38
C TYR A 266 -3.48 19.30 -11.25
N PRO A 267 -4.12 20.47 -11.45
CA PRO A 267 -5.33 20.59 -12.27
C PRO A 267 -5.18 20.02 -13.69
N ALA A 268 -4.05 20.29 -14.33
CA ALA A 268 -3.79 19.76 -15.67
C ALA A 268 -3.71 18.23 -15.69
N TYR A 269 -3.04 17.64 -14.71
CA TYR A 269 -2.99 16.19 -14.54
C TYR A 269 -4.38 15.61 -14.27
N LEU A 270 -5.12 16.14 -13.29
CA LEU A 270 -6.47 15.67 -12.97
C LEU A 270 -7.38 15.67 -14.20
N ASN A 271 -7.39 16.79 -14.95
CA ASN A 271 -8.20 16.91 -16.15
C ASN A 271 -7.79 15.88 -17.24
N SER A 272 -6.50 15.54 -17.32
CA SER A 272 -5.98 14.55 -18.27
C SER A 272 -6.45 13.12 -17.99
N LEU A 273 -6.83 12.80 -16.73
CA LEU A 273 -7.33 11.48 -16.35
C LEU A 273 -8.70 11.14 -16.96
N GLY A 274 -9.48 12.15 -17.40
CA GLY A 274 -10.78 11.96 -18.01
C GLY A 274 -11.81 11.27 -17.12
N LEU A 275 -11.67 11.41 -15.79
CA LEU A 275 -12.54 10.77 -14.80
C LEU A 275 -13.96 11.31 -14.86
N LYS A 276 -14.93 10.48 -14.45
CA LYS A 276 -16.36 10.83 -14.43
C LYS A 276 -16.98 10.43 -13.08
N LYS A 277 -17.95 11.21 -12.65
CA LYS A 277 -18.85 10.84 -11.56
C LYS A 277 -19.76 9.67 -11.98
N ALA A 278 -20.45 9.05 -11.04
CA ALA A 278 -21.37 7.95 -11.31
C ALA A 278 -22.53 8.30 -12.27
N ASP A 279 -22.90 9.58 -12.33
CA ASP A 279 -23.93 10.10 -13.24
C ASP A 279 -23.38 10.43 -14.66
N GLY A 280 -22.09 10.14 -14.91
CA GLY A 280 -21.40 10.42 -16.16
C GLY A 280 -20.84 11.85 -16.30
N THR A 281 -21.06 12.73 -15.30
CA THR A 281 -20.51 14.10 -15.31
C THR A 281 -18.99 14.06 -15.27
N PRO A 282 -18.27 14.76 -16.19
CA PRO A 282 -16.82 14.84 -16.14
C PRO A 282 -16.31 15.45 -14.83
N LEU A 283 -15.29 14.83 -14.25
CA LEU A 283 -14.54 15.39 -13.14
C LEU A 283 -13.42 16.26 -13.65
N THR A 284 -13.40 17.50 -13.18
CA THR A 284 -12.40 18.54 -13.51
C THR A 284 -11.94 19.23 -12.24
N ASP A 285 -10.86 20.01 -12.34
CA ASP A 285 -10.37 20.84 -11.24
C ASP A 285 -11.45 21.78 -10.65
N GLN A 286 -12.47 22.15 -11.43
CA GLN A 286 -13.54 23.04 -10.99
C GLN A 286 -14.56 22.36 -10.07
N ASN A 287 -14.74 21.05 -10.14
CA ASN A 287 -15.75 20.31 -9.36
C ASN A 287 -15.15 19.18 -8.49
N TYR A 288 -13.84 19.02 -8.51
CA TYR A 288 -13.19 17.90 -7.83
C TYR A 288 -13.17 18.05 -6.31
N LEU A 289 -13.05 19.29 -5.80
CA LEU A 289 -13.12 19.53 -4.36
C LEU A 289 -14.50 19.13 -3.80
N ASP A 290 -15.58 19.43 -4.51
CA ASP A 290 -16.94 18.99 -4.13
C ASP A 290 -17.10 17.49 -4.21
N TYR A 291 -16.39 16.83 -5.13
CA TYR A 291 -16.36 15.37 -5.21
C TYR A 291 -15.66 14.75 -3.99
N ILE A 292 -14.54 15.31 -3.53
CA ILE A 292 -13.89 14.92 -2.27
C ILE A 292 -14.84 15.14 -1.08
N LYS A 293 -15.49 16.31 -0.99
CA LYS A 293 -16.46 16.64 0.06
C LYS A 293 -17.59 15.62 0.14
N HIS A 294 -18.08 15.11 -0.99
CA HIS A 294 -19.11 14.09 -1.01
C HIS A 294 -18.74 12.85 -0.17
N PHE A 295 -17.51 12.33 -0.30
CA PHE A 295 -17.04 11.20 0.49
C PHE A 295 -16.88 11.55 1.97
N LEU A 296 -16.39 12.75 2.28
CA LEU A 296 -16.23 13.21 3.65
C LEU A 296 -17.58 13.42 4.35
N ILE A 297 -18.56 14.01 3.67
CA ILE A 297 -19.94 14.17 4.18
C ILE A 297 -20.56 12.81 4.47
N LYS A 298 -20.44 11.87 3.52
CA LYS A 298 -20.96 10.50 3.72
C LYS A 298 -20.29 9.82 4.91
N SER A 299 -19.00 10.01 5.09
CA SER A 299 -18.23 9.48 6.22
C SER A 299 -18.65 10.09 7.55
N ALA A 300 -18.76 11.41 7.62
CA ALA A 300 -19.20 12.14 8.81
C ALA A 300 -20.64 11.72 9.19
N GLN A 301 -21.53 11.60 8.22
CA GLN A 301 -22.91 11.17 8.44
C GLN A 301 -23.01 9.73 8.97
N LYS A 302 -22.17 8.80 8.44
CA LYS A 302 -22.07 7.43 8.97
C LYS A 302 -21.59 7.45 10.42
N ALA A 303 -20.56 8.25 10.74
CA ALA A 303 -20.06 8.37 12.10
C ALA A 303 -21.12 8.88 13.09
N ILE A 304 -21.92 9.88 12.71
CA ILE A 304 -23.04 10.36 13.53
C ILE A 304 -24.08 9.23 13.77
N ALA A 305 -24.42 8.49 12.72
CA ALA A 305 -25.38 7.38 12.82
C ALA A 305 -24.87 6.25 13.74
N GLU A 306 -23.54 6.10 13.86
CA GLU A 306 -22.87 5.18 14.77
C GLU A 306 -22.68 5.76 16.19
N GLY A 307 -23.20 6.97 16.46
CA GLY A 307 -23.16 7.62 17.77
C GLY A 307 -21.88 8.41 18.06
N CYS A 308 -21.06 8.66 17.04
CA CYS A 308 -19.87 9.50 17.20
C CYS A 308 -20.25 10.99 17.30
N VAL A 309 -19.61 11.70 18.23
CA VAL A 309 -19.64 13.17 18.26
C VAL A 309 -18.52 13.69 17.39
N LEU A 310 -18.87 14.53 16.40
CA LEU A 310 -17.87 15.15 15.52
C LEU A 310 -17.24 16.36 16.21
N PRO A 311 -15.91 16.60 15.99
CA PRO A 311 -15.25 17.77 16.57
C PRO A 311 -15.79 19.09 16.02
N ASP A 312 -15.96 20.09 16.88
CA ASP A 312 -16.45 21.41 16.49
C ASP A 312 -15.50 22.16 15.54
N ASP A 313 -14.21 21.86 15.61
CA ASP A 313 -13.15 22.47 14.78
C ASP A 313 -12.94 21.76 13.44
N ALA A 314 -13.69 20.69 13.16
CA ALA A 314 -13.58 19.94 11.91
C ALA A 314 -14.33 20.57 10.71
N GLY A 315 -14.88 21.77 10.87
CA GLY A 315 -15.55 22.50 9.77
C GLY A 315 -16.87 21.87 9.33
N ILE A 316 -17.52 21.09 10.19
CA ILE A 316 -18.79 20.43 9.85
C ILE A 316 -19.94 21.41 9.93
N ILE A 317 -20.73 21.47 8.87
CA ILE A 317 -21.93 22.32 8.76
C ILE A 317 -23.16 21.43 8.82
N TYR A 318 -24.01 21.63 9.83
CA TYR A 318 -25.20 20.85 10.05
C TYR A 318 -26.45 21.47 9.42
N TYR A 319 -27.35 20.62 8.95
CA TYR A 319 -28.69 21.04 8.56
C TYR A 319 -29.55 21.19 9.80
N LYS A 320 -30.07 22.40 10.07
CA LYS A 320 -31.03 22.62 11.15
C LYS A 320 -32.43 22.23 10.66
N SER A 321 -32.90 21.02 11.02
CA SER A 321 -34.28 20.64 10.79
C SER A 321 -35.17 21.29 11.84
N ASN A 322 -36.16 22.06 11.42
CA ASN A 322 -37.20 22.63 12.30
C ASN A 322 -38.33 21.64 12.64
N LYS A 323 -38.19 20.34 12.34
CA LYS A 323 -39.17 19.30 12.63
C LYS A 323 -38.82 18.54 13.91
N TRP A 324 -39.84 18.23 14.69
CA TRP A 324 -39.78 17.44 15.93
C TRP A 324 -39.06 16.09 15.66
N GLY A 325 -37.95 15.88 16.32
CA GLY A 325 -37.07 14.73 16.15
C GLY A 325 -35.77 15.17 15.44
N SER A 326 -34.82 15.70 16.19
CA SER A 326 -33.57 16.22 15.69
C SER A 326 -32.63 15.08 15.29
N SER A 327 -32.72 14.60 14.03
CA SER A 327 -31.57 13.96 13.41
C SER A 327 -30.64 15.06 12.92
N GLU A 328 -29.46 15.16 13.46
CA GLU A 328 -28.42 16.04 12.93
C GLU A 328 -27.92 15.46 11.60
N PHE A 329 -28.04 16.21 10.52
CA PHE A 329 -27.53 15.85 9.22
C PHE A 329 -26.39 16.78 8.84
N VAL A 330 -25.30 16.21 8.31
CA VAL A 330 -24.21 17.00 7.73
C VAL A 330 -24.67 17.61 6.41
N ALA A 331 -24.75 18.93 6.36
CA ALA A 331 -25.17 19.67 5.18
C ALA A 331 -23.99 19.96 4.23
N ASP A 332 -22.84 20.31 4.79
CA ASP A 332 -21.62 20.65 4.05
C ASP A 332 -20.41 20.55 4.98
N ILE A 333 -19.21 20.72 4.41
CA ILE A 333 -17.95 20.80 5.11
C ILE A 333 -17.18 22.00 4.60
N ASP A 334 -16.74 22.88 5.52
CA ASP A 334 -15.75 23.90 5.22
C ASP A 334 -14.39 23.20 5.03
N MET A 335 -13.94 23.10 3.79
CA MET A 335 -12.73 22.32 3.45
C MET A 335 -11.46 22.95 4.01
N GLU A 336 -11.36 24.27 4.08
CA GLU A 336 -10.17 24.91 4.66
C GLU A 336 -10.07 24.59 6.16
N GLN A 337 -11.18 24.71 6.88
CA GLN A 337 -11.25 24.36 8.29
C GLN A 337 -10.97 22.87 8.50
N TYR A 338 -11.59 22.01 7.67
CA TYR A 338 -11.40 20.56 7.73
C TYR A 338 -9.94 20.15 7.49
N LEU A 339 -9.28 20.70 6.48
CA LEU A 339 -7.89 20.38 6.20
C LEU A 339 -6.96 20.88 7.33
N ASN A 340 -7.25 22.04 7.93
CA ASN A 340 -6.54 22.50 9.13
C ASN A 340 -6.75 21.54 10.31
N TYR A 341 -7.95 20.98 10.48
CA TYR A 341 -8.22 19.95 11.49
C TYR A 341 -7.43 18.65 11.22
N VAL A 342 -7.42 18.18 9.97
CA VAL A 342 -6.66 16.96 9.58
C VAL A 342 -5.18 17.09 9.95
N VAL A 343 -4.58 18.24 9.69
CA VAL A 343 -3.14 18.46 9.90
C VAL A 343 -2.78 18.98 11.29
N SER A 344 -3.76 19.20 12.17
CA SER A 344 -3.54 19.81 13.50
C SER A 344 -2.71 18.93 14.44
N THR A 345 -2.74 17.64 14.29
CA THR A 345 -2.09 16.67 15.19
C THR A 345 -0.68 16.26 14.75
N GLN A 346 -0.33 16.46 13.50
CA GLN A 346 0.98 16.09 12.95
C GLN A 346 1.36 17.08 11.84
N PRO A 347 2.63 17.47 11.74
CA PRO A 347 3.09 18.34 10.65
C PRO A 347 2.97 17.63 9.31
N LEU A 348 2.71 18.42 8.27
CA LEU A 348 2.77 17.94 6.89
C LEU A 348 4.21 17.62 6.48
N LYS A 349 4.37 16.77 5.47
CA LYS A 349 5.67 16.52 4.83
C LYS A 349 6.20 17.82 4.19
N THR A 350 7.53 17.94 4.15
CA THR A 350 8.19 19.06 3.45
C THR A 350 8.03 18.92 1.94
N PRO A 351 7.73 20.00 1.19
CA PRO A 351 7.62 19.93 -0.27
C PRO A 351 9.00 19.76 -0.96
N PRO A 352 9.11 18.86 -1.94
CA PRO A 352 8.18 17.82 -2.35
C PRO A 352 8.07 16.71 -1.31
N ALA A 353 6.86 16.17 -1.11
CA ALA A 353 6.54 15.22 -0.05
C ALA A 353 7.09 13.81 -0.31
N PHE A 354 7.29 13.42 -1.58
CA PHE A 354 7.66 12.09 -2.03
C PHE A 354 8.95 12.06 -2.86
N ASP A 355 9.19 13.04 -3.74
CA ASP A 355 10.40 13.12 -4.56
C ASP A 355 11.29 14.28 -4.11
N ALA A 356 12.09 14.07 -3.06
CA ALA A 356 13.00 15.08 -2.52
C ALA A 356 13.92 15.65 -3.61
N LEU A 357 14.12 17.00 -3.60
CA LEU A 357 14.89 17.66 -4.66
C LEU A 357 16.37 17.25 -4.67
N HIS A 358 16.98 17.12 -3.51
CA HIS A 358 18.44 16.91 -3.37
C HIS A 358 18.75 15.52 -2.81
N VAL A 359 18.41 14.49 -3.58
CA VAL A 359 18.52 13.08 -3.17
C VAL A 359 19.95 12.63 -2.81
N LEU A 360 20.99 13.36 -3.22
CA LEU A 360 22.38 13.04 -2.93
C LEU A 360 22.94 13.77 -1.70
N THR A 361 22.33 14.88 -1.30
CA THR A 361 22.82 15.75 -0.21
C THR A 361 21.86 15.81 0.97
N ASP A 362 20.57 15.70 0.72
CA ASP A 362 19.52 15.68 1.74
C ASP A 362 19.14 14.23 2.08
N GLN A 363 18.29 14.05 3.08
CA GLN A 363 17.76 12.73 3.35
C GLN A 363 16.74 12.35 2.27
N PRO A 364 17.03 11.36 1.42
CA PRO A 364 16.09 10.91 0.41
C PRO A 364 14.84 10.31 1.07
N THR A 365 13.71 10.46 0.41
CA THR A 365 12.49 9.78 0.83
C THR A 365 12.59 8.27 0.60
N PRO A 366 11.74 7.45 1.21
CA PRO A 366 11.63 6.04 0.85
C PRO A 366 11.39 5.83 -0.65
N GLU A 367 10.60 6.69 -1.28
CA GLU A 367 10.26 6.63 -2.69
C GLU A 367 11.47 6.92 -3.60
N ASN A 368 12.31 7.90 -3.26
CA ASN A 368 13.58 8.11 -3.95
C ASN A 368 14.48 6.87 -3.89
N GLN A 369 14.48 6.17 -2.76
CA GLN A 369 15.28 4.96 -2.58
C GLN A 369 14.70 3.78 -3.37
N VAL A 370 13.37 3.66 -3.48
CA VAL A 370 12.72 2.59 -4.28
C VAL A 370 13.20 2.63 -5.73
N PHE A 371 13.29 3.80 -6.33
CA PHE A 371 13.73 3.98 -7.73
C PHE A 371 15.25 4.04 -7.89
N GLY A 372 16.00 3.97 -6.81
CA GLY A 372 17.46 3.97 -6.80
C GLY A 372 18.08 2.72 -7.43
N ASP A 373 19.41 2.65 -7.39
CA ASP A 373 20.19 1.56 -7.97
C ASP A 373 20.63 0.49 -6.95
N SER A 374 21.21 -0.58 -7.47
CA SER A 374 21.75 -1.69 -6.66
C SER A 374 23.00 -1.34 -5.86
N GLU A 375 23.63 -0.19 -6.11
CA GLU A 375 24.79 0.29 -5.36
C GLU A 375 24.40 1.16 -4.17
N GLY A 376 23.10 1.50 -4.06
CA GLY A 376 22.52 2.23 -2.94
C GLY A 376 22.24 3.70 -3.21
N SER A 377 22.43 4.18 -4.43
CA SER A 377 22.09 5.54 -4.81
C SER A 377 20.57 5.73 -4.81
N SER A 378 20.13 6.92 -4.44
CA SER A 378 18.76 7.38 -4.58
C SER A 378 18.63 8.28 -5.79
N VAL A 379 17.45 8.33 -6.40
CA VAL A 379 17.24 9.14 -7.63
C VAL A 379 15.95 9.93 -7.55
N ASN A 380 15.89 11.03 -8.29
CA ASN A 380 14.60 11.67 -8.58
C ASN A 380 13.81 10.80 -9.56
N PHE A 381 12.50 10.76 -9.38
CA PHE A 381 11.60 9.94 -10.18
C PHE A 381 10.45 10.76 -10.82
N THR A 382 10.49 12.09 -10.68
CA THR A 382 9.62 13.02 -11.39
C THR A 382 10.46 14.00 -12.21
N SER A 383 9.97 14.36 -13.39
CA SER A 383 10.62 15.40 -14.21
C SER A 383 10.66 16.74 -13.49
N PHE A 384 9.69 17.02 -12.60
CA PHE A 384 9.68 18.23 -11.78
C PHE A 384 10.91 18.30 -10.87
N SER A 385 11.10 17.28 -10.02
CA SER A 385 12.24 17.26 -9.08
C SER A 385 13.57 17.16 -9.79
N GLN A 386 13.65 16.40 -10.90
CA GLN A 386 14.85 16.33 -11.73
C GLN A 386 15.28 17.69 -12.30
N ARG A 387 14.31 18.50 -12.80
CA ARG A 387 14.58 19.84 -13.31
C ARG A 387 15.03 20.80 -12.21
N LYS A 388 14.37 20.73 -11.05
CA LYS A 388 14.73 21.56 -9.89
C LYS A 388 16.12 21.19 -9.34
N ALA A 389 16.38 19.90 -9.16
CA ALA A 389 17.67 19.41 -8.64
C ALA A 389 18.87 19.78 -9.55
N THR A 390 18.68 19.71 -10.85
CA THR A 390 19.74 20.01 -11.83
C THR A 390 19.85 21.48 -12.21
N GLY A 391 18.83 22.30 -11.90
CA GLY A 391 18.72 23.68 -12.39
C GLY A 391 18.50 23.77 -13.91
N ASN A 392 18.22 22.65 -14.57
CA ASN A 392 17.99 22.57 -16.01
C ASN A 392 16.50 22.36 -16.31
N ALA A 393 15.83 23.39 -16.81
CA ALA A 393 14.40 23.35 -17.13
C ALA A 393 14.02 22.29 -18.18
N ASN A 394 14.99 21.78 -18.95
CA ASN A 394 14.78 20.75 -19.96
C ASN A 394 15.31 19.35 -19.50
N ALA A 395 15.69 19.20 -18.24
CA ALA A 395 16.12 17.89 -17.76
C ALA A 395 14.92 16.91 -17.78
N GLU A 396 15.19 15.73 -18.30
CA GLU A 396 14.25 14.61 -18.31
C GLU A 396 14.83 13.46 -17.49
N LEU A 397 13.95 12.60 -16.98
CA LEU A 397 14.36 11.38 -16.31
C LEU A 397 15.05 10.44 -17.31
N ASP A 398 16.02 9.67 -16.81
CA ASP A 398 16.56 8.54 -17.57
C ASP A 398 15.44 7.58 -18.00
N GLY A 399 15.54 7.03 -19.21
CA GLY A 399 14.54 6.14 -19.77
C GLY A 399 14.26 4.90 -18.93
N HIS A 400 15.27 4.39 -18.23
CA HIS A 400 15.10 3.27 -17.30
C HIS A 400 14.24 3.70 -16.08
N ILE A 401 14.51 4.87 -15.50
CA ILE A 401 13.71 5.40 -14.39
C ILE A 401 12.26 5.68 -14.85
N GLN A 402 12.06 6.24 -16.04
CA GLN A 402 10.71 6.44 -16.59
C GLN A 402 9.93 5.11 -16.67
N GLU A 403 10.59 4.04 -17.13
CA GLU A 403 9.97 2.72 -17.19
C GLU A 403 9.67 2.14 -15.81
N LEU A 404 10.58 2.25 -14.84
CA LEU A 404 10.33 1.82 -13.46
C LEU A 404 9.14 2.56 -12.85
N VAL A 405 9.07 3.87 -13.03
CA VAL A 405 7.93 4.71 -12.56
C VAL A 405 6.64 4.26 -13.24
N ARG A 406 6.66 3.97 -14.54
CA ARG A 406 5.50 3.49 -15.29
C ARG A 406 4.97 2.16 -14.73
N ILE A 407 5.87 1.17 -14.51
CA ILE A 407 5.46 -0.16 -14.04
C ILE A 407 5.13 -0.21 -12.55
N MET A 408 5.50 0.80 -11.77
CA MET A 408 5.14 0.94 -10.36
C MET A 408 3.89 1.81 -10.13
N ASN A 409 3.19 2.21 -11.19
CA ASN A 409 1.97 3.01 -11.08
C ASN A 409 0.73 2.22 -11.55
N PRO A 410 -0.17 1.80 -10.63
CA PRO A 410 -1.35 1.01 -10.97
C PRO A 410 -2.30 1.73 -11.95
N MET A 411 -2.29 3.07 -11.95
CA MET A 411 -3.11 3.86 -12.86
C MET A 411 -2.83 3.57 -14.34
N ASN A 412 -1.63 3.11 -14.68
CA ASN A 412 -1.24 2.82 -16.06
C ASN A 412 -1.77 1.46 -16.58
N PHE A 413 -2.28 0.60 -15.69
CA PHE A 413 -2.69 -0.76 -16.03
C PHE A 413 -4.21 -0.99 -15.94
N ILE A 414 -4.95 0.01 -15.44
CA ILE A 414 -6.41 -0.06 -15.43
C ILE A 414 -6.90 0.02 -16.88
N GLN A 415 -7.57 -1.04 -17.34
CA GLN A 415 -8.00 -1.26 -18.74
C GLN A 415 -6.83 -1.45 -19.75
N ASP A 416 -5.59 -1.74 -19.29
CA ASP A 416 -4.55 -2.20 -20.20
C ASP A 416 -4.95 -3.59 -20.73
N PRO A 417 -5.07 -3.77 -22.06
CA PRO A 417 -5.48 -5.05 -22.65
C PRO A 417 -4.48 -6.19 -22.40
N ASN A 418 -3.27 -5.87 -21.97
CA ASN A 418 -2.22 -6.83 -21.62
C ASN A 418 -2.24 -7.22 -20.13
N SER A 419 -3.13 -6.65 -19.35
CA SER A 419 -3.28 -6.92 -17.91
C SER A 419 -4.61 -7.59 -17.60
N THR A 420 -4.58 -8.53 -16.66
CA THR A 420 -5.79 -9.05 -16.04
C THR A 420 -6.02 -8.31 -14.74
N ASN A 421 -7.01 -7.40 -14.73
CA ASN A 421 -7.32 -6.63 -13.54
C ASN A 421 -8.25 -7.42 -12.60
N ALA A 422 -8.08 -7.26 -11.29
CA ALA A 422 -9.02 -7.76 -10.30
C ALA A 422 -10.41 -7.14 -10.51
N HIS A 423 -11.47 -7.94 -10.31
CA HIS A 423 -12.82 -7.45 -10.52
C HIS A 423 -13.34 -6.68 -9.29
N TYR A 424 -12.96 -7.09 -8.09
CA TYR A 424 -13.47 -6.59 -6.82
C TYR A 424 -12.42 -5.79 -6.06
N TRP A 425 -12.81 -4.62 -5.53
CA TRP A 425 -11.91 -3.69 -4.87
C TRP A 425 -12.50 -3.16 -3.58
N TYR A 426 -11.74 -3.28 -2.49
CA TYR A 426 -12.03 -2.66 -1.21
C TYR A 426 -10.95 -1.62 -0.91
N ILE A 427 -11.28 -0.34 -1.04
CA ILE A 427 -10.31 0.75 -0.88
C ILE A 427 -10.74 1.64 0.29
N ARG A 428 -9.87 1.80 1.25
CA ARG A 428 -10.10 2.67 2.42
C ARG A 428 -8.96 3.65 2.57
N HIS A 429 -9.29 4.89 2.88
CA HIS A 429 -8.30 5.92 3.21
C HIS A 429 -8.86 6.73 4.37
N GLY A 430 -8.10 6.87 5.46
CA GLY A 430 -8.60 7.54 6.66
C GLY A 430 -8.97 9.00 6.40
N ALA A 431 -10.12 9.44 6.90
CA ALA A 431 -10.55 10.83 6.76
C ALA A 431 -9.62 11.85 7.47
N ARG A 432 -8.69 11.38 8.30
CA ARG A 432 -7.62 12.17 8.93
C ARG A 432 -6.22 11.74 8.48
N ASP A 433 -6.16 10.98 7.40
CA ASP A 433 -4.87 10.59 6.82
C ASP A 433 -4.25 11.77 6.07
N ARG A 434 -3.03 12.11 6.43
CA ARG A 434 -2.24 13.17 5.78
C ARG A 434 -0.92 12.66 5.21
N ASP A 435 -0.65 11.34 5.28
CA ASP A 435 0.58 10.76 4.74
C ASP A 435 0.56 10.67 3.22
N THR A 436 -0.64 10.54 2.63
CA THR A 436 -0.91 10.90 1.24
C THR A 436 -2.18 11.75 1.16
N SER A 437 -2.43 12.39 0.03
CA SER A 437 -3.61 13.24 -0.14
C SER A 437 -4.83 12.45 -0.62
N PHE A 438 -6.04 12.89 -0.27
CA PHE A 438 -7.30 12.26 -0.70
C PHE A 438 -7.40 12.05 -2.23
N PRO A 439 -6.90 12.96 -3.09
CA PRO A 439 -6.88 12.73 -4.53
C PRO A 439 -6.26 11.41 -4.97
N VAL A 440 -5.21 10.93 -4.34
CA VAL A 440 -4.51 9.71 -4.76
C VAL A 440 -5.42 8.48 -4.72
N PRO A 441 -6.02 8.08 -3.57
CA PRO A 441 -6.93 6.93 -3.54
C PRO A 441 -8.28 7.21 -4.23
N ILE A 442 -8.74 8.46 -4.27
CA ILE A 442 -9.99 8.82 -4.97
C ILE A 442 -9.84 8.66 -6.48
N ASN A 443 -8.70 9.10 -7.06
CA ASN A 443 -8.43 8.92 -8.48
C ASN A 443 -8.36 7.43 -8.85
N LEU A 444 -7.64 6.64 -8.04
CA LEU A 444 -7.56 5.19 -8.22
C LEU A 444 -8.96 4.54 -8.21
N ALA A 445 -9.73 4.79 -7.16
CA ALA A 445 -11.07 4.24 -7.01
C ALA A 445 -12.01 4.69 -8.16
N THR A 446 -11.98 5.98 -8.50
CA THR A 446 -12.84 6.53 -9.56
C THR A 446 -12.47 5.97 -10.93
N LYS A 447 -11.17 5.82 -11.22
CA LYS A 447 -10.72 5.23 -12.49
C LYS A 447 -11.15 3.76 -12.60
N LEU A 448 -11.04 2.99 -11.53
CA LEU A 448 -11.53 1.61 -11.47
C LEU A 448 -13.06 1.54 -11.68
N MET A 449 -13.85 2.39 -11.00
CA MET A 449 -15.31 2.47 -11.23
C MET A 449 -15.64 2.83 -12.66
N ASN A 450 -14.94 3.79 -13.25
CA ASN A 450 -15.14 4.20 -14.65
C ASN A 450 -14.77 3.09 -15.65
N ALA A 451 -13.88 2.19 -15.24
CA ALA A 451 -13.52 1.00 -16.01
C ALA A 451 -14.53 -0.16 -15.86
N GLY A 452 -15.51 -0.04 -14.99
CA GLY A 452 -16.57 -1.04 -14.77
C GLY A 452 -16.24 -2.10 -13.72
N TYR A 453 -15.22 -1.89 -12.90
CA TYR A 453 -14.91 -2.78 -11.76
C TYR A 453 -15.80 -2.47 -10.55
N GLU A 454 -16.03 -3.47 -9.70
CA GLU A 454 -16.78 -3.32 -8.46
C GLU A 454 -15.88 -2.76 -7.36
N VAL A 455 -16.13 -1.51 -6.96
CA VAL A 455 -15.28 -0.77 -6.02
C VAL A 455 -16.09 -0.32 -4.81
N ASP A 456 -15.74 -0.84 -3.64
CA ASP A 456 -16.19 -0.32 -2.35
C ASP A 456 -15.13 0.66 -1.82
N PHE A 457 -15.39 1.96 -1.98
CA PHE A 457 -14.50 3.05 -1.56
C PHE A 457 -15.11 3.87 -0.42
N ALA A 458 -14.32 4.13 0.63
CA ALA A 458 -14.73 5.04 1.70
C ALA A 458 -13.52 5.80 2.30
N LEU A 459 -13.84 6.94 2.92
CA LEU A 459 -12.95 7.72 3.79
C LEU A 459 -13.41 7.59 5.26
N PRO A 460 -13.11 6.48 5.97
CA PRO A 460 -13.62 6.26 7.33
C PRO A 460 -13.27 7.39 8.28
N TRP A 461 -14.31 7.90 8.98
CA TRP A 461 -14.20 9.08 9.84
C TRP A 461 -13.14 8.90 10.93
N ASN A 462 -12.38 9.96 11.19
CA ASN A 462 -11.37 10.06 12.24
C ASN A 462 -10.26 8.98 12.20
N ARG A 463 -10.10 8.25 11.09
CA ARG A 463 -8.99 7.31 10.92
C ARG A 463 -7.75 8.03 10.39
N PRO A 464 -6.60 7.88 11.05
CA PRO A 464 -5.30 8.33 10.52
C PRO A 464 -4.77 7.37 9.46
N HIS A 465 -3.50 7.50 9.08
CA HIS A 465 -2.78 6.59 8.20
C HIS A 465 -2.59 5.21 8.86
N THR A 466 -3.51 4.29 8.61
CA THR A 466 -3.52 2.95 9.24
C THR A 466 -4.37 1.98 8.42
N GLY A 467 -4.23 0.69 8.71
CA GLY A 467 -5.06 -0.40 8.18
C GLY A 467 -5.71 -1.21 9.28
N ASP A 468 -6.22 -2.38 8.93
CA ASP A 468 -6.79 -3.38 9.85
C ASP A 468 -7.88 -2.82 10.80
N TYR A 469 -8.66 -1.87 10.32
CA TYR A 469 -9.84 -1.35 11.02
C TYR A 469 -11.13 -1.73 10.27
N ASN A 470 -12.25 -1.71 10.98
CA ASN A 470 -13.56 -2.11 10.44
C ASN A 470 -13.51 -3.51 9.79
N LEU A 471 -12.87 -4.47 10.48
CA LEU A 471 -12.69 -5.82 9.94
C LEU A 471 -14.02 -6.55 9.70
N ASP A 472 -15.06 -6.24 10.47
CA ASP A 472 -16.41 -6.79 10.20
C ASP A 472 -16.91 -6.33 8.82
N ASP A 473 -16.82 -5.03 8.50
CA ASP A 473 -17.19 -4.49 7.19
C ASP A 473 -16.39 -5.16 6.06
N LEU A 474 -15.07 -5.36 6.28
CA LEU A 474 -14.19 -6.03 5.28
C LEU A 474 -14.63 -7.48 5.04
N PHE A 475 -14.80 -8.26 6.09
CA PHE A 475 -15.12 -9.69 5.93
C PHE A 475 -16.56 -9.92 5.50
N ASP A 476 -17.49 -9.04 5.81
CA ASP A 476 -18.84 -9.04 5.24
C ASP A 476 -18.82 -8.73 3.74
N TRP A 477 -17.99 -7.76 3.31
CA TRP A 477 -17.76 -7.50 1.89
C TRP A 477 -17.11 -8.70 1.19
N ILE A 478 -16.11 -9.35 1.78
CA ILE A 478 -15.50 -10.56 1.21
C ILE A 478 -16.55 -11.66 1.01
N LYS A 479 -17.43 -11.89 2.00
CA LYS A 479 -18.52 -12.88 1.88
C LYS A 479 -19.51 -12.57 0.76
N GLN A 480 -19.73 -11.29 0.44
CA GLN A 480 -20.64 -10.88 -0.62
C GLN A 480 -20.08 -11.12 -2.03
N ILE A 481 -18.75 -11.06 -2.19
CA ILE A 481 -18.09 -11.23 -3.49
C ILE A 481 -17.70 -12.68 -3.78
N LEU A 482 -17.73 -13.58 -2.80
CA LEU A 482 -17.43 -15.01 -2.94
C LEU A 482 -18.63 -15.81 -3.42
#